data_49e79b622d2cde325214dfd0c7a9efb2
#
_entry.id   49e79b622d2cde325214dfd0c7a9efb2
#
_cell.length_a   1.000
_cell.length_b   1.000
_cell.length_c   1.000
_cell.angle_alpha   90.00
_cell.angle_beta   90.00
_cell.angle_gamma   90.00
#
_symmetry.space_group_name_H-M   'P 1'
#
loop_
_entity.id
_entity.type
_entity.pdbx_description
1 polymer ?
#
loop_
_entity_poly.entity_id
_entity_poly.type
_entity_poly.pdbx_seq_one_letter_code
_entity_poly.pdbx_strand_id
1 'polypeptide(L)' 'MKEHNRIEMNPGIMFGKPVIKNTRITVEQIMRKLAGEMTIEEIIADHPHLTREDILAAHEFTADYLADEEIAFV' A
#
# COMPACT_ATOMS: atom_id res chain seq x y z
N MET A 1 -1.06 -8.51 -16.87
CA MET A 1 -0.19 -7.75 -15.93
C MET A 1 -1.01 -6.66 -15.26
N LYS A 2 -0.93 -6.58 -13.94
CA LYS A 2 -1.62 -5.54 -13.17
C LYS A 2 -0.67 -4.39 -12.89
N GLU A 3 -1.13 -3.18 -13.13
CA GLU A 3 -0.34 -1.98 -12.91
C GLU A 3 -0.66 -1.36 -11.56
N HIS A 4 0.39 -1.00 -10.81
CA HIS A 4 0.26 -0.38 -9.50
C HIS A 4 1.09 0.90 -9.44
N ASN A 5 0.51 1.98 -9.92
CA ASN A 5 1.23 3.26 -10.02
C ASN A 5 1.35 4.02 -8.71
N ARG A 6 0.67 3.57 -7.65
CA ARG A 6 0.77 4.17 -6.31
C ARG A 6 1.63 3.37 -5.35
N ILE A 7 2.13 2.22 -5.79
CA ILE A 7 2.95 1.32 -4.97
C ILE A 7 4.34 1.24 -5.58
N GLU A 8 5.37 1.20 -4.74
CA GLU A 8 6.71 0.94 -5.22
C GLU A 8 7.43 -0.06 -4.31
N MET A 9 8.42 -0.74 -4.88
CA MET A 9 9.32 -1.60 -4.13
C MET A 9 10.74 -1.14 -4.48
N ASN A 10 11.45 -0.66 -3.46
CA ASN A 10 12.80 -0.13 -3.62
C ASN A 10 13.65 -0.69 -2.51
N PRO A 11 14.75 -1.42 -2.81
CA PRO A 11 15.61 -2.01 -1.77
C PRO A 11 16.11 -1.00 -0.75
N GLY A 12 16.20 0.27 -1.12
CA GLY A 12 16.65 1.34 -0.22
C GLY A 12 15.54 1.89 0.68
N ILE A 13 14.30 1.45 0.52
CA ILE A 13 13.17 1.93 1.31
C ILE A 13 12.48 0.74 1.97
N MET A 14 12.45 0.74 3.31
CA MET A 14 11.79 -0.29 4.11
C MET A 14 12.17 -1.71 3.68
N PHE A 15 13.46 -1.91 3.38
CA PHE A 15 14.01 -3.22 3.02
C PHE A 15 13.38 -3.85 1.77
N GLY A 16 12.91 -3.02 0.85
CA GLY A 16 12.29 -3.50 -0.38
C GLY A 16 10.83 -3.92 -0.23
N LYS A 17 10.22 -3.73 0.93
CA LYS A 17 8.79 -4.01 1.10
C LYS A 17 7.94 -3.07 0.26
N PRO A 18 6.77 -3.51 -0.22
CA PRO A 18 5.86 -2.61 -0.94
C PRO A 18 5.45 -1.44 -0.05
N VAL A 19 5.61 -0.23 -0.57
CA VAL A 19 5.23 1.00 0.13
C VAL A 19 4.35 1.84 -0.76
N ILE A 20 3.58 2.74 -0.16
CA ILE A 20 2.91 3.80 -0.91
C ILE A 20 4.00 4.70 -1.49
N LYS A 21 3.93 4.97 -2.78
CA LYS A 21 4.93 5.74 -3.50
C LYS A 21 5.19 7.08 -2.82
N ASN A 22 6.46 7.44 -2.72
CA ASN A 22 6.95 8.65 -2.06
C ASN A 22 6.75 8.68 -0.55
N THR A 23 6.54 7.52 0.07
CA THR A 23 6.43 7.39 1.53
C THR A 23 7.24 6.20 2.02
N ARG A 24 7.33 6.05 3.34
CA ARG A 24 7.85 4.84 3.99
C ARG A 24 6.73 4.00 4.59
N ILE A 25 5.49 4.30 4.22
CA ILE A 25 4.32 3.59 4.75
C ILE A 25 4.12 2.32 3.93
N THR A 26 4.30 1.17 4.56
CA THR A 26 4.20 -0.11 3.87
C THR A 26 2.76 -0.52 3.66
N VAL A 27 2.52 -1.29 2.60
CA VAL A 27 1.22 -1.92 2.36
C VAL A 27 0.86 -2.81 3.55
N GLU A 28 1.83 -3.56 4.07
CA GLU A 28 1.64 -4.41 5.25
C GLU A 28 1.11 -3.61 6.43
N GLN A 29 1.69 -2.45 6.71
CA GLN A 29 1.28 -1.58 7.81
C GLN A 29 -0.18 -1.15 7.66
N ILE A 30 -0.57 -0.76 6.44
CA ILE A 30 -1.95 -0.38 6.15
C ILE A 30 -2.90 -1.55 6.37
N MET A 31 -2.54 -2.73 5.87
CA MET A 31 -3.38 -3.91 6.03
C MET A 31 -3.56 -4.30 7.50
N ARG A 32 -2.50 -4.19 8.31
CA ARG A 32 -2.59 -4.48 9.74
C ARG A 32 -3.50 -3.50 10.48
N LYS A 33 -3.45 -2.22 10.11
CA LYS A 33 -4.33 -1.20 10.70
C LYS A 33 -5.79 -1.49 10.38
N LEU A 34 -6.09 -1.86 9.14
CA LEU A 34 -7.45 -2.25 8.75
C LEU A 34 -7.90 -3.52 9.46
N ALA A 35 -7.02 -4.51 9.61
CA ALA A 35 -7.32 -5.72 10.36
C ALA A 35 -7.58 -5.42 11.84
N GLY A 36 -6.97 -4.37 12.38
CA GLY A 36 -7.19 -3.88 13.74
C GLY A 36 -8.42 -2.98 13.86
N GLU A 37 -9.30 -2.99 12.85
CA GLU A 37 -10.57 -2.26 12.84
C GLU A 37 -10.44 -0.74 12.73
N MET A 38 -9.27 -0.23 12.33
CA MET A 38 -9.16 1.19 11.99
C MET A 38 -9.90 1.47 10.69
N THR A 39 -10.60 2.58 10.65
CA THR A 39 -11.24 3.03 9.42
C THR A 39 -10.23 3.69 8.50
N ILE A 40 -10.58 3.83 7.22
CA ILE A 40 -9.76 4.57 6.26
C ILE A 40 -9.52 5.99 6.76
N GLU A 41 -10.56 6.64 7.29
CA GLU A 41 -10.47 8.01 7.80
C GLU A 41 -9.50 8.12 8.97
N GLU A 42 -9.49 7.12 9.86
CA GLU A 42 -8.56 7.08 10.99
C GLU A 42 -7.13 6.91 10.53
N ILE A 43 -6.90 6.07 9.53
CA ILE A 43 -5.56 5.86 8.95
C ILE A 43 -5.06 7.16 8.32
N ILE A 44 -5.91 7.86 7.57
CA ILE A 44 -5.56 9.15 6.97
C ILE A 44 -5.27 10.19 8.05
N ALA A 45 -6.00 10.17 9.16
CA ALA A 45 -5.74 11.08 10.28
C ALA A 45 -4.36 10.84 10.89
N ASP A 46 -3.93 9.57 10.99
CA ASP A 46 -2.60 9.22 11.50
C ASP A 46 -1.49 9.53 10.49
N HIS A 47 -1.80 9.48 9.20
CA HIS A 47 -0.86 9.69 8.11
C HIS A 47 -1.43 10.71 7.12
N PRO A 48 -1.35 12.02 7.42
CA PRO A 48 -2.04 13.06 6.62
C PRO A 48 -1.60 13.13 5.16
N HIS A 49 -0.46 12.52 4.81
CA HIS A 49 0.00 12.48 3.42
C HIS A 49 -0.69 11.39 2.60
N LEU A 50 -1.36 10.45 3.26
CA LEU A 50 -2.10 9.40 2.55
C LEU A 50 -3.45 9.93 2.08
N THR A 51 -3.88 9.44 0.93
CA THR A 51 -5.21 9.69 0.41
C THR A 51 -6.03 8.41 0.48
N ARG A 52 -7.34 8.52 0.31
CA ARG A 52 -8.21 7.36 0.21
C ARG A 52 -7.77 6.45 -0.94
N GLU A 53 -7.36 7.04 -2.07
CA GLU A 53 -6.90 6.31 -3.25
C GLU A 53 -5.64 5.49 -2.94
N ASP A 54 -4.75 6.00 -2.09
CA ASP A 54 -3.57 5.25 -1.67
C ASP A 54 -3.95 3.99 -0.88
N ILE A 55 -4.93 4.09 0.01
CA ILE A 55 -5.38 2.96 0.80
C ILE A 55 -6.09 1.93 -0.07
N LEU A 56 -6.92 2.38 -1.02
CA LEU A 56 -7.54 1.47 -1.98
C LEU A 56 -6.51 0.80 -2.87
N ALA A 57 -5.45 1.53 -3.24
CA ALA A 57 -4.33 0.97 -4.01
C ALA A 57 -3.60 -0.13 -3.23
N ALA A 58 -3.45 0.05 -1.92
CA ALA A 58 -2.86 -0.97 -1.05
C ALA A 58 -3.73 -2.23 -1.00
N HIS A 59 -5.05 -2.08 -0.92
CA HIS A 59 -5.98 -3.20 -1.00
C HIS A 59 -5.85 -3.95 -2.32
N GLU A 60 -5.87 -3.22 -3.42
CA GLU A 60 -5.79 -3.82 -4.75
C GLU A 60 -4.46 -4.54 -4.96
N PHE A 61 -3.36 -3.92 -4.53
CA PHE A 61 -2.05 -4.56 -4.59
C PHE A 61 -2.05 -5.88 -3.81
N THR A 62 -2.59 -5.86 -2.60
CA THR A 62 -2.64 -7.05 -1.75
C THR A 62 -3.44 -8.17 -2.42
N ALA A 63 -4.59 -7.83 -3.00
CA ALA A 63 -5.43 -8.80 -3.69
C ALA A 63 -4.70 -9.42 -4.88
N ASP A 64 -4.04 -8.60 -5.69
CA ASP A 64 -3.30 -9.07 -6.87
C ASP A 64 -2.10 -9.92 -6.46
N TYR A 65 -1.41 -9.53 -5.40
CA TYR A 65 -0.28 -10.29 -4.87
C TYR A 65 -0.74 -11.69 -4.40
N LEU A 66 -1.84 -11.74 -3.67
CA LEU A 66 -2.39 -13.00 -3.18
C LEU A 66 -2.94 -13.86 -4.31
N ALA A 67 -3.44 -13.25 -5.38
CA ALA A 67 -3.92 -13.95 -6.56
C ALA A 67 -2.79 -14.42 -7.47
N ASP A 68 -1.54 -14.12 -7.11
CA ASP A 68 -0.35 -14.49 -7.89
C ASP A 68 -0.36 -13.86 -9.28
N GLU A 69 -0.88 -12.64 -9.38
CA GLU A 69 -0.90 -11.90 -10.64
C GLU A 69 0.48 -11.34 -10.96
N GLU A 70 0.78 -11.16 -12.24
CA GLU A 70 1.94 -10.37 -12.63
C GLU A 70 1.70 -8.92 -12.29
N ILE A 71 2.68 -8.29 -11.64
CA ILE A 71 2.55 -6.93 -11.14
C ILE A 71 3.57 -6.04 -11.83
N ALA A 72 3.11 -4.88 -12.31
CA ALA A 72 3.98 -3.84 -12.85
C ALA A 72 3.91 -2.60 -11.96
N PHE A 73 5.08 -2.05 -11.67
CA PHE A 73 5.21 -0.81 -10.91
C PHE A 73 5.52 0.31 -11.90
N VAL A 74 4.63 1.26 -12.01
CA VAL A 74 4.74 2.35 -12.99
C VAL A 74 4.78 3.72 -12.32
#